data_b141cb340395a80fec8a3a86ef2a013c
#
_entry.id   b141cb340395a80fec8a3a86ef2a013c
#
_cell.length_a   1.000
_cell.length_b   1.000
_cell.length_c   1.000
_cell.angle_alpha   90.00
_cell.angle_beta   90.00
_cell.angle_gamma   90.00
#
_symmetry.space_group_name_H-M   'P 1'
#
loop_
_entity.id
_entity.type
_entity.pdbx_description
1 polymer ?
#
loop_
_entity_poly.entity_id
_entity_poly.type
_entity_poly.pdbx_seq_one_letter_code
_entity_poly.pdbx_strand_id
1 'polypeptide(L)'
;CIHCQRCVEFSKKNQIKYENNRPYFNLQYEGTFDNLVKACPGNAIRYDSEAYDIKQLMEKIKEDRVFFRDDGGVTFSGGEPLMQGEFLYEILKACQEEKIHTAIETTMYGSLELIKKILPYLDLIYIDLKVFDEKRHMELTNVSSKMIKQHIEYILESEYRNKVIIRTP
;
A
#
# COMPACT_ATOMS: atom_id res chain seq x y z
N CYS A 1 8.28 -2.23 23.35
CA CYS A 1 9.45 -3.00 23.84
C CYS A 1 9.46 -2.98 25.37
N ILE A 2 9.64 -4.15 26.00
CA ILE A 2 9.72 -4.33 27.46
C ILE A 2 11.17 -4.48 27.94
N HIS A 3 12.15 -4.20 27.12
CA HIS A 3 13.58 -4.24 27.37
C HIS A 3 14.14 -5.59 27.90
N CYS A 4 13.48 -6.70 27.57
CA CYS A 4 13.87 -8.05 28.04
C CYS A 4 15.11 -8.62 27.39
N GLN A 5 15.67 -7.98 26.36
CA GLN A 5 16.87 -8.35 25.61
C GLN A 5 16.84 -9.73 24.90
N ARG A 6 15.71 -10.44 24.86
CA ARG A 6 15.61 -11.72 24.15
C ARG A 6 16.00 -11.62 22.66
N CYS A 7 15.74 -10.47 22.04
CA CYS A 7 16.19 -10.24 20.68
C CYS A 7 17.72 -10.27 20.53
N VAL A 8 18.49 -9.93 21.59
CA VAL A 8 19.95 -10.03 21.58
C VAL A 8 20.38 -11.50 21.63
N GLU A 9 19.78 -12.27 22.55
CA GLU A 9 20.09 -13.71 22.70
C GLU A 9 19.82 -14.50 21.43
N PHE A 10 18.72 -14.18 20.72
CA PHE A 10 18.30 -14.86 19.51
C PHE A 10 18.83 -14.23 18.22
N SER A 11 19.62 -13.14 18.31
CA SER A 11 20.17 -12.50 17.12
C SER A 11 21.32 -13.31 16.51
N LYS A 12 21.34 -13.32 15.17
CA LYS A 12 22.49 -13.82 14.40
C LYS A 12 23.58 -12.74 14.34
N LYS A 13 24.80 -13.14 14.01
CA LYS A 13 25.92 -12.21 13.86
C LYS A 13 25.57 -11.08 12.90
N ASN A 14 25.81 -9.83 13.31
CA ASN A 14 25.54 -8.62 12.56
C ASN A 14 24.05 -8.33 12.25
N GLN A 15 23.11 -9.01 12.88
CA GLN A 15 21.67 -8.79 12.64
C GLN A 15 21.16 -7.56 13.37
N ILE A 16 21.56 -7.40 14.64
CA ILE A 16 21.24 -6.23 15.45
C ILE A 16 22.44 -5.78 16.30
N LYS A 17 22.42 -4.50 16.71
CA LYS A 17 23.19 -3.96 17.83
C LYS A 17 22.22 -3.55 18.95
N TYR A 18 22.65 -3.67 20.19
CA TYR A 18 21.86 -3.26 21.33
C TYR A 18 22.60 -2.12 22.06
N GLU A 19 22.11 -0.91 21.94
CA GLU A 19 22.72 0.29 22.49
C GLU A 19 21.64 1.17 23.12
N ASN A 20 21.96 1.89 24.16
CA ASN A 20 21.03 2.79 24.86
C ASN A 20 19.69 2.11 25.23
N ASN A 21 19.76 0.85 25.63
CA ASN A 21 18.60 0.04 26.02
C ASN A 21 17.59 -0.23 24.88
N ARG A 22 18.04 -0.20 23.60
CA ARG A 22 17.22 -0.44 22.41
C ARG A 22 17.96 -1.30 21.39
N PRO A 23 17.25 -2.16 20.67
CA PRO A 23 17.81 -2.86 19.51
C PRO A 23 17.83 -1.92 18.30
N TYR A 24 18.94 -1.90 17.58
CA TYR A 24 19.12 -1.25 16.28
C TYR A 24 19.32 -2.33 15.22
N PHE A 25 18.46 -2.36 14.22
CA PHE A 25 18.49 -3.35 13.15
C PHE A 25 19.52 -2.97 12.10
N ASN A 26 20.32 -3.94 11.69
CA ASN A 26 21.22 -3.75 10.56
C ASN A 26 20.42 -3.94 9.25
N LEU A 27 20.05 -2.84 8.61
CA LEU A 27 19.27 -2.85 7.36
C LEU A 27 20.04 -3.43 6.16
N GLN A 28 21.37 -3.62 6.29
CA GLN A 28 22.20 -4.28 5.28
C GLN A 28 22.39 -5.79 5.57
N TYR A 29 21.67 -6.33 6.56
CA TYR A 29 21.73 -7.73 6.88
C TYR A 29 21.08 -8.56 5.77
N GLU A 30 21.86 -9.45 5.15
CA GLU A 30 21.38 -10.35 4.10
C GLU A 30 20.63 -11.54 4.70
N GLY A 31 19.37 -11.38 5.02
CA GLY A 31 18.53 -12.42 5.60
C GLY A 31 17.26 -11.89 6.25
N THR A 32 16.44 -12.79 6.78
CA THR A 32 15.21 -12.44 7.47
C THR A 32 15.44 -12.15 8.95
N PHE A 33 14.51 -11.45 9.58
CA PHE A 33 14.47 -11.18 11.01
C PHE A 33 13.48 -12.08 11.75
N ASP A 34 13.01 -13.18 11.15
CA ASP A 34 12.00 -14.10 11.69
C ASP A 34 12.35 -14.62 13.08
N ASN A 35 13.64 -14.92 13.32
CA ASN A 35 14.13 -15.35 14.62
C ASN A 35 13.88 -14.29 15.71
N LEU A 36 13.99 -13.00 15.39
CA LEU A 36 13.79 -11.90 16.32
C LEU A 36 12.30 -11.61 16.52
N VAL A 37 11.51 -11.69 15.46
CA VAL A 37 10.05 -11.56 15.51
C VAL A 37 9.48 -12.64 16.44
N LYS A 38 9.86 -13.91 16.23
CA LYS A 38 9.41 -15.05 17.05
C LYS A 38 9.91 -14.98 18.49
N ALA A 39 11.09 -14.42 18.72
CA ALA A 39 11.68 -14.31 20.07
C ALA A 39 11.09 -13.19 20.89
N CYS A 40 10.41 -12.21 20.30
CA CYS A 40 9.92 -11.02 21.00
C CYS A 40 8.61 -11.28 21.76
N PRO A 41 8.61 -11.43 23.11
CA PRO A 41 7.39 -11.76 23.85
C PRO A 41 6.41 -10.59 23.92
N GLY A 42 6.87 -9.37 23.69
CA GLY A 42 6.04 -8.17 23.68
C GLY A 42 5.59 -7.73 22.28
N ASN A 43 5.76 -8.56 21.25
CA ASN A 43 5.44 -8.27 19.84
C ASN A 43 5.95 -6.88 19.36
N ALA A 44 7.06 -6.41 19.97
CA ALA A 44 7.64 -5.11 19.64
C ALA A 44 8.56 -5.16 18.40
N ILE A 45 8.87 -6.36 17.92
CA ILE A 45 9.59 -6.62 16.68
C ILE A 45 8.60 -7.33 15.76
N ARG A 46 8.28 -6.69 14.65
CA ARG A 46 7.40 -7.23 13.61
C ARG A 46 7.80 -6.63 12.27
N TYR A 47 7.44 -7.28 11.20
CA TYR A 47 7.52 -6.67 9.88
C TYR A 47 6.46 -5.57 9.76
N ASP A 48 6.74 -4.57 8.96
CA ASP A 48 5.82 -3.48 8.60
C ASP A 48 4.88 -3.87 7.46
N SER A 49 5.14 -5.02 6.83
CA SER A 49 4.39 -5.57 5.72
C SER A 49 4.13 -7.06 5.92
N GLU A 50 3.04 -7.52 5.35
CA GLU A 50 2.65 -8.93 5.32
C GLU A 50 2.31 -9.32 3.89
N ALA A 51 2.79 -10.49 3.45
CA ALA A 51 2.49 -11.00 2.12
C ALA A 51 1.19 -11.81 2.13
N TYR A 52 0.30 -11.47 1.21
CA TYR A 52 -0.95 -12.18 0.98
C TYR A 52 -1.04 -12.68 -0.46
N ASP A 53 -1.61 -13.84 -0.68
CA ASP A 53 -2.21 -14.19 -1.96
C ASP A 53 -3.64 -13.63 -2.06
N ILE A 54 -4.24 -13.68 -3.26
CA ILE A 54 -5.59 -13.14 -3.50
C ILE A 54 -6.63 -13.78 -2.58
N LYS A 55 -6.56 -15.09 -2.36
CA LYS A 55 -7.51 -15.81 -1.53
C LYS A 55 -7.42 -15.37 -0.07
N GLN A 56 -6.21 -15.33 0.46
CA GLN A 56 -5.95 -14.90 1.84
C GLN A 56 -6.41 -13.46 2.07
N LEU A 57 -6.11 -12.54 1.12
CA LEU A 57 -6.54 -11.16 1.24
C LEU A 57 -8.07 -11.03 1.15
N MET A 58 -8.72 -11.78 0.27
CA MET A 58 -10.20 -11.80 0.19
C MET A 58 -10.83 -12.35 1.48
N GLU A 59 -10.26 -13.38 2.09
CA GLU A 59 -10.72 -13.87 3.39
C GLU A 59 -10.64 -12.77 4.45
N LYS A 60 -9.52 -12.03 4.46
CA LYS A 60 -9.29 -10.90 5.38
C LYS A 60 -10.28 -9.75 5.15
N ILE A 61 -10.53 -9.38 3.91
CA ILE A 61 -11.53 -8.35 3.54
C ILE A 61 -12.93 -8.78 4.00
N LYS A 62 -13.28 -10.06 3.86
CA LYS A 62 -14.59 -10.58 4.24
C LYS A 62 -14.81 -10.63 5.75
N GLU A 63 -13.77 -10.69 6.57
CA GLU A 63 -13.90 -10.60 8.04
C GLU A 63 -14.61 -9.31 8.45
N ASP A 64 -14.37 -8.21 7.74
CA ASP A 64 -14.94 -6.90 8.03
C ASP A 64 -16.27 -6.61 7.30
N ARG A 65 -16.81 -7.59 6.54
CA ARG A 65 -18.02 -7.40 5.72
C ARG A 65 -19.23 -6.89 6.51
N VAL A 66 -19.35 -7.26 7.78
CA VAL A 66 -20.44 -6.79 8.66
C VAL A 66 -20.41 -5.29 8.89
N PHE A 67 -19.26 -4.62 8.67
CA PHE A 67 -19.08 -3.19 8.83
C PHE A 67 -19.31 -2.42 7.52
N PHE A 68 -19.38 -3.07 6.36
CA PHE A 68 -19.53 -2.40 5.07
C PHE A 68 -20.92 -1.78 4.88
N ARG A 69 -21.95 -2.34 5.53
CA ARG A 69 -23.35 -1.93 5.34
C ARG A 69 -23.76 -1.96 3.86
N ASP A 70 -24.52 -0.95 3.38
CA ASP A 70 -25.03 -0.90 2.00
C ASP A 70 -24.04 -0.25 1.01
N ASP A 71 -23.12 0.60 1.49
CA ASP A 71 -22.25 1.47 0.68
C ASP A 71 -20.76 1.42 1.09
N GLY A 72 -20.42 0.61 2.07
CA GLY A 72 -19.04 0.42 2.50
C GLY A 72 -18.30 -0.63 1.69
N GLY A 73 -16.99 -0.67 1.87
CA GLY A 73 -16.12 -1.60 1.15
C GLY A 73 -14.66 -1.49 1.55
N VAL A 74 -13.78 -1.65 0.59
CA VAL A 74 -12.34 -1.66 0.81
C VAL A 74 -11.65 -0.53 0.03
N THR A 75 -10.71 0.14 0.68
CA THR A 75 -9.84 1.14 0.04
C THR A 75 -8.43 0.57 -0.12
N PHE A 76 -7.98 0.48 -1.36
CA PHE A 76 -6.62 0.10 -1.70
C PHE A 76 -5.71 1.33 -1.64
N SER A 77 -4.74 1.30 -0.75
CA SER A 77 -3.87 2.42 -0.42
C SER A 77 -2.48 1.88 -0.02
N GLY A 78 -1.67 2.64 0.70
CA GLY A 78 -0.37 2.20 1.20
C GLY A 78 0.76 3.05 0.67
N GLY A 79 1.80 2.49 0.06
CA GLY A 79 2.75 3.25 -0.74
C GLY A 79 2.04 3.77 -2.00
N GLU A 80 2.32 3.17 -3.15
CA GLU A 80 1.56 3.41 -4.38
C GLU A 80 0.94 2.08 -4.83
N PRO A 81 -0.41 1.90 -4.75
CA PRO A 81 -1.04 0.63 -5.06
C PRO A 81 -0.84 0.20 -6.51
N LEU A 82 -0.67 1.15 -7.46
CA LEU A 82 -0.37 0.84 -8.86
C LEU A 82 0.95 0.10 -9.04
N MET A 83 1.86 0.15 -8.06
CA MET A 83 3.11 -0.63 -8.09
C MET A 83 2.87 -2.13 -7.86
N GLN A 84 1.70 -2.52 -7.34
CA GLN A 84 1.31 -3.93 -7.18
C GLN A 84 0.63 -4.50 -8.44
N GLY A 85 0.52 -3.73 -9.51
CA GLY A 85 0.16 -4.10 -10.86
C GLY A 85 -0.91 -5.17 -11.00
N GLU A 86 -0.50 -6.36 -11.39
CA GLU A 86 -1.40 -7.49 -11.63
C GLU A 86 -2.13 -7.96 -10.37
N PHE A 87 -1.47 -7.93 -9.22
CA PHE A 87 -2.11 -8.27 -7.94
C PHE A 87 -3.28 -7.33 -7.63
N LEU A 88 -3.07 -6.01 -7.82
CA LEU A 88 -4.14 -5.02 -7.65
C LEU A 88 -5.32 -5.31 -8.57
N TYR A 89 -5.07 -5.62 -9.84
CA TYR A 89 -6.12 -5.95 -10.78
C TYR A 89 -6.92 -7.20 -10.34
N GLU A 90 -6.25 -8.28 -9.98
CA GLU A 90 -6.91 -9.52 -9.57
C GLU A 90 -7.73 -9.36 -8.28
N ILE A 91 -7.23 -8.60 -7.29
CA ILE A 91 -7.98 -8.37 -6.05
C ILE A 91 -9.21 -7.46 -6.27
N LEU A 92 -9.10 -6.44 -7.13
CA LEU A 92 -10.24 -5.59 -7.50
C LEU A 92 -11.34 -6.41 -8.19
N LYS A 93 -10.94 -7.30 -9.11
CA LYS A 93 -11.87 -8.21 -9.79
C LYS A 93 -12.56 -9.14 -8.80
N ALA A 94 -11.82 -9.73 -7.86
CA ALA A 94 -12.39 -10.59 -6.82
C ALA A 94 -13.36 -9.82 -5.91
N CYS A 95 -13.07 -8.56 -5.58
CA CYS A 95 -14.00 -7.70 -4.84
C CYS A 95 -15.30 -7.44 -5.62
N GLN A 96 -15.21 -7.19 -6.93
CA GLN A 96 -16.40 -7.00 -7.78
C GLN A 96 -17.26 -8.26 -7.84
N GLU A 97 -16.67 -9.45 -7.98
CA GLU A 97 -17.38 -10.73 -7.96
C GLU A 97 -18.17 -10.94 -6.66
N GLU A 98 -17.63 -10.46 -5.55
CA GLU A 98 -18.25 -10.49 -4.21
C GLU A 98 -19.16 -9.28 -3.92
N LYS A 99 -19.33 -8.36 -4.88
CA LYS A 99 -20.11 -7.11 -4.74
C LYS A 99 -19.63 -6.25 -3.55
N ILE A 100 -18.33 -6.16 -3.38
CA ILE A 100 -17.68 -5.31 -2.39
C ILE A 100 -17.30 -4.01 -3.09
N HIS A 101 -17.75 -2.86 -2.58
CA HIS A 101 -17.39 -1.54 -3.08
C HIS A 101 -15.87 -1.32 -2.95
N THR A 102 -15.26 -0.79 -4.00
CA THR A 102 -13.81 -0.61 -4.08
C THR A 102 -13.43 0.85 -4.26
N ALA A 103 -12.50 1.31 -3.45
CA ALA A 103 -11.85 2.60 -3.62
C ALA A 103 -10.34 2.43 -3.77
N ILE A 104 -9.69 3.37 -4.43
CA ILE A 104 -8.24 3.46 -4.53
C ILE A 104 -7.76 4.84 -4.10
N GLU A 105 -6.66 4.89 -3.37
CA GLU A 105 -5.89 6.11 -3.10
C GLU A 105 -4.55 6.02 -3.82
N THR A 106 -4.32 6.88 -4.79
CA THR A 106 -3.14 6.79 -5.68
C THR A 106 -2.65 8.16 -6.13
N THR A 107 -1.38 8.27 -6.42
CA THR A 107 -0.78 9.42 -7.10
C THR A 107 -0.91 9.36 -8.61
N MET A 108 -1.49 8.30 -9.16
CA MET A 108 -1.49 7.97 -10.60
C MET A 108 -0.10 7.71 -11.18
N TYR A 109 0.89 7.42 -10.35
CA TYR A 109 2.21 7.02 -10.79
C TYR A 109 2.25 5.53 -11.11
N GLY A 110 1.97 5.17 -12.35
CA GLY A 110 1.91 3.79 -12.84
C GLY A 110 1.80 3.75 -14.36
N SER A 111 1.58 2.58 -14.94
CA SER A 111 1.36 2.50 -16.39
C SER A 111 -0.09 2.84 -16.75
N LEU A 112 -0.29 3.53 -17.87
CA LEU A 112 -1.63 3.84 -18.38
C LEU A 112 -2.42 2.58 -18.71
N GLU A 113 -1.74 1.53 -19.16
CA GLU A 113 -2.37 0.24 -19.46
C GLU A 113 -2.98 -0.40 -18.21
N LEU A 114 -2.25 -0.38 -17.09
CA LEU A 114 -2.77 -0.86 -15.82
C LEU A 114 -3.95 -0.01 -15.35
N ILE A 115 -3.83 1.32 -15.43
CA ILE A 115 -4.90 2.24 -15.05
C ILE A 115 -6.18 1.91 -15.84
N LYS A 116 -6.08 1.79 -17.18
CA LYS A 116 -7.21 1.39 -18.02
C LYS A 116 -7.80 0.03 -17.63
N LYS A 117 -6.96 -0.91 -17.25
CA LYS A 117 -7.36 -2.26 -16.88
C LYS A 117 -8.16 -2.28 -15.58
N ILE A 118 -7.82 -1.43 -14.60
CA ILE A 118 -8.46 -1.43 -13.27
C ILE A 118 -9.67 -0.50 -13.16
N LEU A 119 -9.79 0.54 -13.99
CA LEU A 119 -10.87 1.53 -13.92
C LEU A 119 -12.29 0.93 -13.89
N PRO A 120 -12.63 -0.14 -14.67
CA PRO A 120 -13.93 -0.77 -14.61
C PRO A 120 -14.30 -1.38 -13.25
N TYR A 121 -13.29 -1.73 -12.46
CA TYR A 121 -13.42 -2.41 -11.17
C TYR A 121 -13.36 -1.47 -9.96
N LEU A 122 -13.26 -0.16 -10.20
CA LEU A 122 -13.22 0.86 -9.15
C LEU A 122 -14.55 1.59 -9.07
N ASP A 123 -15.05 1.78 -7.86
CA ASP A 123 -16.23 2.58 -7.56
C ASP A 123 -15.87 4.00 -7.16
N LEU A 124 -14.68 4.21 -6.56
CA LEU A 124 -14.20 5.51 -6.13
C LEU A 124 -12.68 5.64 -6.31
N ILE A 125 -12.23 6.81 -6.77
CA ILE A 125 -10.83 7.06 -7.10
C ILE A 125 -10.39 8.35 -6.40
N TYR A 126 -9.58 8.24 -5.37
CA TYR A 126 -8.90 9.36 -4.75
C TYR A 126 -7.55 9.56 -5.41
N ILE A 127 -7.37 10.71 -6.04
CA ILE A 127 -6.13 11.07 -6.70
C ILE A 127 -5.40 12.13 -5.88
N ASP A 128 -4.22 11.79 -5.40
CA ASP A 128 -3.35 12.69 -4.65
C ASP A 128 -2.43 13.46 -5.59
N LEU A 129 -2.84 14.63 -6.03
CA LEU A 129 -1.99 15.55 -6.78
C LEU A 129 -1.20 16.42 -5.80
N LYS A 130 0.00 15.97 -5.41
CA LYS A 130 0.78 16.61 -4.33
C LYS A 130 1.25 18.02 -4.68
N VAL A 131 1.66 18.26 -5.93
CA VAL A 131 2.10 19.58 -6.42
C VAL A 131 1.76 19.70 -7.90
N PHE A 132 1.12 20.80 -8.30
CA PHE A 132 0.76 21.04 -9.69
C PHE A 132 1.95 21.52 -10.53
N ASP A 133 2.82 22.39 -9.99
CA ASP A 133 3.99 22.89 -10.68
C ASP A 133 5.03 21.78 -10.92
N GLU A 134 5.43 21.58 -12.17
CA GLU A 134 6.32 20.50 -12.60
C GLU A 134 7.71 20.58 -11.96
N LYS A 135 8.28 21.79 -11.90
CA LYS A 135 9.62 21.98 -11.34
C LYS A 135 9.63 21.67 -9.85
N ARG A 136 8.65 22.22 -9.14
CA ARG A 136 8.49 22.00 -7.70
C ARG A 136 8.13 20.54 -7.38
N HIS A 137 7.34 19.89 -8.22
CA HIS A 137 7.04 18.46 -8.06
C HIS A 137 8.30 17.62 -8.17
N MET A 138 9.14 17.89 -9.19
CA MET A 138 10.43 17.23 -9.37
C MET A 138 11.38 17.47 -8.18
N GLU A 139 11.45 18.70 -7.67
CA GLU A 139 12.29 19.04 -6.51
C GLU A 139 11.87 18.28 -5.24
N LEU A 140 10.57 18.10 -5.03
CA LEU A 140 10.03 17.49 -3.79
C LEU A 140 9.91 15.97 -3.85
N THR A 141 9.65 15.40 -5.02
CA THR A 141 9.35 13.97 -5.18
C THR A 141 10.40 13.19 -5.98
N ASN A 142 11.29 13.92 -6.65
CA ASN A 142 12.27 13.39 -7.60
C ASN A 142 11.63 12.66 -8.81
N VAL A 143 10.36 12.96 -9.10
CA VAL A 143 9.57 12.38 -10.18
C VAL A 143 8.89 13.49 -10.99
N SER A 144 8.76 13.30 -12.33
CA SER A 144 8.01 14.21 -13.19
C SER A 144 6.49 14.05 -12.99
N SER A 145 5.76 15.17 -12.86
CA SER A 145 4.31 15.15 -12.79
C SER A 145 3.62 15.03 -14.17
N LYS A 146 4.35 15.07 -15.27
CA LYS A 146 3.77 15.07 -16.63
C LYS A 146 2.92 13.83 -16.89
N MET A 147 3.47 12.65 -16.62
CA MET A 147 2.77 11.38 -16.79
C MET A 147 1.54 11.30 -15.87
N ILE A 148 1.69 11.73 -14.63
CA ILE A 148 0.59 11.78 -13.65
C ILE A 148 -0.56 12.63 -14.18
N LYS A 149 -0.27 13.84 -14.67
CA LYS A 149 -1.26 14.76 -15.23
C LYS A 149 -1.95 14.17 -16.45
N GLN A 150 -1.21 13.54 -17.36
CA GLN A 150 -1.78 12.85 -18.52
C GLN A 150 -2.76 11.73 -18.11
N HIS A 151 -2.43 10.97 -17.07
CA HIS A 151 -3.32 9.94 -16.54
C HIS A 151 -4.58 10.54 -15.91
N ILE A 152 -4.45 11.65 -15.18
CA ILE A 152 -5.59 12.38 -14.61
C ILE A 152 -6.49 12.91 -15.73
N GLU A 153 -5.93 13.57 -16.74
CA GLU A 153 -6.67 14.07 -17.91
C GLU A 153 -7.43 12.93 -18.59
N TYR A 154 -6.75 11.81 -18.85
CA TYR A 154 -7.38 10.62 -19.45
C TYR A 154 -8.62 10.16 -18.66
N ILE A 155 -8.55 10.09 -17.33
CA ILE A 155 -9.67 9.63 -16.51
C ILE A 155 -10.79 10.67 -16.49
N LEU A 156 -10.46 11.95 -16.41
CA LEU A 156 -11.44 13.04 -16.40
C LEU A 156 -12.19 13.19 -17.72
N GLU A 157 -11.60 12.78 -18.84
CA GLU A 157 -12.23 12.73 -20.17
C GLU A 157 -13.01 11.43 -20.41
N SER A 158 -12.88 10.44 -19.53
CA SER A 158 -13.53 9.14 -19.64
C SER A 158 -14.91 9.10 -18.95
N GLU A 159 -15.64 8.00 -19.13
CA GLU A 159 -16.88 7.70 -18.41
C GLU A 159 -16.69 7.57 -16.88
N TYR A 160 -15.45 7.38 -16.40
CA TYR A 160 -15.12 7.21 -14.99
C TYR A 160 -14.94 8.54 -14.24
N ARG A 161 -15.04 9.69 -14.89
CA ARG A 161 -14.82 11.01 -14.28
C ARG A 161 -15.63 11.26 -13.01
N ASN A 162 -16.84 10.72 -12.93
CA ASN A 162 -17.74 10.91 -11.79
C ASN A 162 -17.34 10.10 -10.55
N LYS A 163 -16.37 9.17 -10.69
CA LYS A 163 -15.81 8.38 -9.61
C LYS A 163 -14.56 9.03 -8.98
N VAL A 164 -14.12 10.19 -9.49
CA VAL A 164 -12.85 10.81 -9.14
C VAL A 164 -13.03 11.91 -8.10
N ILE A 165 -12.17 11.87 -7.08
CA ILE A 165 -11.96 12.95 -6.12
C ILE A 165 -10.47 13.29 -6.14
N ILE A 166 -10.12 14.51 -6.57
CA ILE A 166 -8.73 15.00 -6.54
C ILE A 166 -8.49 15.66 -5.19
N ARG A 167 -7.42 15.23 -4.52
CA ARG A 167 -6.96 15.80 -3.25
C ARG A 167 -5.62 16.51 -3.47
N THR A 168 -5.49 17.70 -2.94
CA THR A 168 -4.23 18.47 -2.88
C THR A 168 -3.96 18.83 -1.44
N PRO A 169 -2.76 18.58 -0.90
CA PRO A 169 -2.39 18.96 0.47
C PRO A 169 -2.23 20.46 0.61
#